data_ce44777bef0f543f05884793a821bc99
#
_entry.id   ce44777bef0f543f05884793a821bc99
#
_cell.length_a   1.000
_cell.length_b   1.000
_cell.length_c   1.000
_cell.angle_alpha   90.00
_cell.angle_beta   90.00
_cell.angle_gamma   90.00
#
_symmetry.space_group_name_H-M   'P 1'
#
loop_
_entity.id
_entity.type
_entity.pdbx_description
1 polymer ?
#
loop_
_entity_poly.entity_id
_entity_poly.type
_entity_poly.pdbx_seq_one_letter_code
_entity_poly.pdbx_strand_id
1 'polypeptide(L)'
;MRFLRRADATPLTPSAEIQMSEYADELPGLRIAAALLIREDGHTLLVRKRGTTSFMQPGGKIDPGETAQRALVRELNEELGISVDVNSLVSLGHFSAPAAHEAGLNVHADLFLVECDQSVRPEAEIEEIAWVAANVLPDFPLAPLTGSFVLPLHNNLRRG
;
A
#
# COMPACT_ATOMS: atom_id res chain seq x y z
N MET A 1 3.62 -22.82 -18.83
CA MET A 1 3.31 -22.18 -19.11
C MET A 1 3.80 -21.12 -19.44
N ARG A 2 3.72 -20.78 -20.07
CA ARG A 2 4.20 -19.90 -20.56
C ARG A 2 3.85 -18.72 -20.19
N PHE A 3 3.83 -18.17 -19.72
CA PHE A 3 3.58 -17.10 -19.39
C PHE A 3 4.02 -16.27 -19.88
N LEU A 4 4.54 -16.48 -20.14
CA LEU A 4 4.86 -15.78 -20.56
C LEU A 4 4.63 -14.98 -21.21
N ARG A 5 4.31 -15.12 -21.57
CA ARG A 5 3.81 -14.34 -22.18
C ARG A 5 3.99 -13.05 -21.74
N ARG A 6 4.63 -12.82 -20.78
CA ARG A 6 5.00 -11.62 -20.44
C ARG A 6 5.82 -11.06 -21.45
N ALA A 7 6.54 -11.88 -22.00
CA ALA A 7 7.32 -11.42 -23.11
C ALA A 7 6.43 -10.87 -24.18
N ASP A 8 5.28 -11.46 -24.27
CA ASP A 8 4.36 -10.98 -25.27
C ASP A 8 3.60 -9.78 -24.82
N ALA A 9 3.74 -9.41 -23.56
CA ALA A 9 3.03 -8.23 -23.07
C ALA A 9 3.64 -7.00 -23.67
N THR A 10 2.95 -6.37 -24.59
CA THR A 10 3.40 -5.14 -25.19
C THR A 10 3.23 -4.00 -24.19
N PRO A 11 4.25 -3.17 -24.01
CA PRO A 11 4.09 -2.03 -23.14
C PRO A 11 2.94 -1.14 -23.61
N LEU A 12 2.17 -0.65 -22.68
CA LEU A 12 1.06 0.24 -23.04
C LEU A 12 1.61 1.54 -23.59
N THR A 13 0.89 2.11 -24.53
CA THR A 13 1.22 3.46 -24.98
C THR A 13 0.87 4.43 -23.85
N PRO A 14 1.50 5.60 -23.84
CA PRO A 14 1.13 6.61 -22.84
C PRO A 14 -0.36 6.93 -22.84
N SER A 15 -0.97 6.97 -24.03
CA SER A 15 -2.40 7.24 -24.11
C SER A 15 -3.22 6.14 -23.44
N ALA A 16 -2.83 4.87 -23.66
CA ALA A 16 -3.56 3.76 -23.08
C ALA A 16 -3.40 3.76 -21.56
N GLU A 17 -2.22 4.09 -21.07
CA GLU A 17 -1.99 4.15 -19.63
C GLU A 17 -2.83 5.23 -18.99
N ILE A 18 -2.92 6.40 -19.65
CA ILE A 18 -3.74 7.49 -19.14
C ILE A 18 -5.20 7.07 -19.11
N GLN A 19 -5.66 6.42 -20.17
CA GLN A 19 -7.06 5.99 -20.23
C GLN A 19 -7.37 4.97 -19.13
N MET A 20 -6.46 4.03 -18.89
CA MET A 20 -6.68 3.06 -17.84
C MET A 20 -6.71 3.71 -16.47
N SER A 21 -5.86 4.69 -16.24
CA SER A 21 -5.85 5.41 -14.99
C SER A 21 -7.16 6.15 -14.75
N GLU A 22 -7.65 6.83 -15.80
CA GLU A 22 -8.93 7.53 -15.70
C GLU A 22 -10.06 6.57 -15.43
N TYR A 23 -10.05 5.42 -16.11
CA TYR A 23 -11.09 4.44 -15.93
C TYR A 23 -11.07 3.87 -14.51
N ALA A 24 -9.87 3.61 -13.98
CA ALA A 24 -9.74 3.09 -12.63
C ALA A 24 -10.30 4.08 -11.61
N ASP A 25 -10.10 5.38 -11.84
CA ASP A 25 -10.61 6.39 -10.93
C ASP A 25 -12.14 6.45 -10.95
N GLU A 26 -12.77 5.98 -12.02
CA GLU A 26 -14.21 5.98 -12.12
C GLU A 26 -14.85 4.71 -11.57
N LEU A 27 -14.06 3.68 -11.27
CA LEU A 27 -14.60 2.44 -10.72
C LEU A 27 -15.07 2.65 -9.29
N PRO A 28 -16.16 1.95 -8.89
CA PRO A 28 -16.64 2.07 -7.52
C PRO A 28 -15.56 1.57 -6.56
N GLY A 29 -15.38 2.29 -5.48
CA GLY A 29 -14.42 1.85 -4.50
C GLY A 29 -13.93 2.99 -3.63
N LEU A 30 -12.96 2.67 -2.81
CA LEU A 30 -12.38 3.58 -1.86
C LEU A 30 -11.02 4.04 -2.37
N ARG A 31 -10.81 5.34 -2.37
CA ARG A 31 -9.51 5.89 -2.73
C ARG A 31 -8.68 6.02 -1.47
N ILE A 32 -7.51 5.38 -1.47
CA ILE A 32 -6.64 5.38 -0.30
C ILE A 32 -5.22 5.76 -0.70
N ALA A 33 -4.49 6.27 0.28
CA ALA A 33 -3.04 6.45 0.18
C ALA A 33 -2.41 5.43 1.12
N ALA A 34 -1.40 4.74 0.63
CA ALA A 34 -0.83 3.60 1.36
C ALA A 34 0.68 3.65 1.32
N ALA A 35 1.32 3.04 2.32
CA ALA A 35 2.76 3.07 2.45
C ALA A 35 3.36 1.68 2.42
N LEU A 36 4.40 1.53 1.62
CA LEU A 36 5.38 0.48 1.82
C LEU A 36 6.42 1.10 2.74
N LEU A 37 6.27 0.86 4.04
CA LEU A 37 7.08 1.52 5.05
C LEU A 37 8.19 0.60 5.47
N ILE A 38 9.44 1.01 5.24
CA ILE A 38 10.61 0.19 5.43
C ILE A 38 11.53 0.83 6.47
N ARG A 39 11.97 0.05 7.42
CA ARG A 39 12.96 0.52 8.37
C ARG A 39 14.36 0.11 7.92
N GLU A 40 15.35 0.53 8.69
CA GLU A 40 16.76 0.41 8.28
C GLU A 40 17.17 -1.02 7.96
N ASP A 41 16.64 -2.00 8.69
CA ASP A 41 17.00 -3.41 8.44
C ASP A 41 16.26 -4.00 7.23
N GLY A 42 15.44 -3.21 6.57
CA GLY A 42 14.74 -3.67 5.37
C GLY A 42 13.39 -4.32 5.61
N HIS A 43 12.96 -4.44 6.85
CA HIS A 43 11.64 -4.99 7.14
C HIS A 43 10.57 -3.96 6.81
N THR A 44 9.41 -4.42 6.38
CA THR A 44 8.27 -3.53 6.15
C THR A 44 7.23 -3.74 7.23
N LEU A 45 6.49 -2.67 7.51
CA LEU A 45 5.49 -2.68 8.56
C LEU A 45 4.12 -3.04 8.00
N LEU A 46 3.46 -3.96 8.67
CA LEU A 46 2.05 -4.23 8.44
C LEU A 46 1.27 -3.96 9.71
N VAL A 47 0.02 -3.58 9.55
CA VAL A 47 -0.86 -3.23 10.67
C VAL A 47 -2.15 -4.04 10.57
N ARG A 48 -2.79 -4.24 11.72
CA ARG A 48 -4.11 -4.88 11.78
C ARG A 48 -5.02 -3.96 12.59
N LYS A 49 -6.17 -3.67 12.01
CA LYS A 49 -7.14 -2.81 12.67
C LYS A 49 -7.94 -3.59 13.69
N ARG A 50 -8.37 -2.89 14.73
CA ARG A 50 -9.17 -3.49 15.79
C ARG A 50 -10.44 -4.10 15.18
N GLY A 51 -10.72 -5.33 15.60
CA GLY A 51 -11.92 -6.03 15.12
C GLY A 51 -11.74 -6.72 13.78
N THR A 52 -10.55 -6.71 13.20
CA THR A 52 -10.30 -7.41 11.93
C THR A 52 -9.23 -8.46 12.12
N THR A 53 -9.12 -9.36 11.14
CA THR A 53 -8.15 -10.45 11.20
C THR A 53 -7.00 -10.27 10.21
N SER A 54 -7.18 -9.46 9.17
CA SER A 54 -6.18 -9.32 8.11
C SER A 54 -5.22 -8.20 8.41
N PHE A 55 -3.94 -8.45 8.15
CA PHE A 55 -2.92 -7.42 8.19
C PHE A 55 -2.83 -6.73 6.85
N MET A 56 -2.49 -5.46 6.87
CA MET A 56 -2.38 -4.65 5.67
C MET A 56 -1.30 -3.60 5.85
N GLN A 57 -0.92 -2.97 4.75
CA GLN A 57 0.02 -1.86 4.81
C GLN A 57 -0.65 -0.66 5.50
N PRO A 58 0.13 0.20 6.16
CA PRO A 58 -0.46 1.39 6.79
C PRO A 58 -0.93 2.39 5.75
N GLY A 59 -1.89 3.22 6.14
CA GLY A 59 -2.47 4.23 5.29
C GLY A 59 -3.95 4.36 5.53
N GLY A 60 -4.63 5.10 4.68
CA GLY A 60 -6.06 5.29 4.84
C GLY A 60 -6.68 6.11 3.74
N LYS A 61 -7.93 6.47 3.95
CA LYS A 61 -8.72 7.16 2.94
C LYS A 61 -8.19 8.56 2.68
N ILE A 62 -8.28 8.97 1.42
CA ILE A 62 -7.93 10.32 1.00
C ILE A 62 -9.19 11.17 1.17
N ASP A 63 -9.10 12.20 2.01
CA ASP A 63 -10.23 13.07 2.25
C ASP A 63 -10.43 14.03 1.06
N PRO A 64 -11.66 14.53 0.88
CA PRO A 64 -11.91 15.49 -0.20
C PRO A 64 -10.96 16.68 -0.08
N GLY A 65 -10.34 17.03 -1.19
CA GLY A 65 -9.41 18.16 -1.24
C GLY A 65 -8.00 17.85 -0.79
N GLU A 66 -7.75 16.63 -0.31
CA GLU A 66 -6.41 16.20 0.09
C GLU A 66 -5.66 15.59 -1.08
N THR A 67 -4.35 15.80 -1.15
CA THR A 67 -3.53 15.00 -2.05
C THR A 67 -3.28 13.64 -1.39
N ALA A 68 -2.93 12.66 -2.20
CA ALA A 68 -2.59 11.34 -1.66
C ALA A 68 -1.41 11.44 -0.69
N GLN A 69 -0.42 12.26 -1.03
CA GLN A 69 0.75 12.42 -0.17
C GLN A 69 0.39 12.98 1.18
N ARG A 70 -0.45 14.02 1.21
CA ARG A 70 -0.85 14.61 2.48
C ARG A 70 -1.72 13.66 3.29
N ALA A 71 -2.59 12.92 2.61
CA ALA A 71 -3.41 11.93 3.29
C ALA A 71 -2.53 10.91 3.98
N LEU A 72 -1.48 10.43 3.29
CA LEU A 72 -0.61 9.43 3.86
C LEU A 72 0.15 9.97 5.07
N VAL A 73 0.67 11.19 4.97
CA VAL A 73 1.38 11.79 6.10
C VAL A 73 0.45 11.87 7.32
N ARG A 74 -0.79 12.28 7.10
CA ARG A 74 -1.77 12.38 8.17
C ARG A 74 -2.07 11.00 8.78
N GLU A 75 -2.31 10.00 7.92
CA GLU A 75 -2.66 8.67 8.39
C GLU A 75 -1.50 8.03 9.15
N LEU A 76 -0.27 8.19 8.68
CA LEU A 76 0.88 7.63 9.38
C LEU A 76 1.04 8.25 10.77
N ASN A 77 0.74 9.53 10.89
CA ASN A 77 0.79 10.17 12.19
C ASN A 77 -0.32 9.65 13.11
N GLU A 78 -1.54 9.52 12.57
CA GLU A 78 -2.67 9.04 13.36
C GLU A 78 -2.52 7.59 13.79
N GLU A 79 -2.07 6.74 12.88
CA GLU A 79 -2.03 5.30 13.13
C GLU A 79 -0.77 4.85 13.86
N LEU A 80 0.35 5.50 13.62
CA LEU A 80 1.65 5.02 14.09
C LEU A 80 2.43 6.04 14.90
N GLY A 81 1.93 7.27 15.01
CA GLY A 81 2.59 8.31 15.79
C GLY A 81 3.89 8.80 15.17
N ILE A 82 4.07 8.64 13.87
CA ILE A 82 5.31 9.08 13.22
C ILE A 82 5.05 10.33 12.39
N SER A 83 6.10 11.12 12.22
CA SER A 83 6.07 12.33 11.41
C SER A 83 6.92 12.10 10.17
N VAL A 84 6.29 12.27 9.00
CA VAL A 84 6.96 12.02 7.72
C VAL A 84 6.89 13.29 6.89
N ASP A 85 8.01 13.63 6.28
CA ASP A 85 8.06 14.77 5.36
C ASP A 85 7.37 14.40 4.06
N VAL A 86 6.38 15.20 3.67
CA VAL A 86 5.60 14.93 2.47
C VAL A 86 6.50 14.84 1.24
N ASN A 87 7.61 15.58 1.25
CA ASN A 87 8.52 15.58 0.11
C ASN A 87 9.44 14.37 0.05
N SER A 88 9.46 13.55 1.10
CA SER A 88 10.29 12.36 1.13
C SER A 88 9.58 11.14 0.55
N LEU A 89 8.30 11.22 0.27
CA LEU A 89 7.53 10.10 -0.26
C LEU A 89 7.92 9.83 -1.70
N VAL A 90 8.11 8.55 -2.03
CA VAL A 90 8.45 8.15 -3.40
C VAL A 90 7.30 7.31 -3.94
N SER A 91 6.68 7.77 -5.02
CA SER A 91 5.53 7.07 -5.58
C SER A 91 5.95 5.73 -6.15
N LEU A 92 5.20 4.69 -5.81
CA LEU A 92 5.39 3.35 -6.37
C LEU A 92 4.28 3.01 -7.36
N GLY A 93 3.30 3.89 -7.53
CA GLY A 93 2.27 3.68 -8.52
C GLY A 93 0.89 3.55 -7.91
N HIS A 94 -0.05 3.19 -8.77
CA HIS A 94 -1.45 3.08 -8.43
C HIS A 94 -1.89 1.63 -8.60
N PHE A 95 -2.58 1.08 -7.60
CA PHE A 95 -2.98 -0.33 -7.60
C PHE A 95 -4.41 -0.46 -7.12
N SER A 96 -5.11 -1.46 -7.65
CA SER A 96 -6.48 -1.71 -7.26
C SER A 96 -6.64 -3.17 -6.84
N ALA A 97 -7.46 -3.39 -5.83
CA ALA A 97 -7.71 -4.74 -5.31
C ALA A 97 -9.04 -4.73 -4.57
N PRO A 98 -9.63 -5.91 -4.34
CA PRO A 98 -10.84 -5.96 -3.51
C PRO A 98 -10.56 -5.43 -2.11
N ALA A 99 -11.52 -4.72 -1.54
CA ALA A 99 -11.40 -4.24 -0.18
C ALA A 99 -11.44 -5.40 0.79
N ALA A 100 -10.62 -5.32 1.84
CA ALA A 100 -10.50 -6.43 2.80
C ALA A 100 -11.77 -6.63 3.61
N HIS A 101 -12.46 -5.53 3.94
CA HIS A 101 -13.54 -5.58 4.91
C HIS A 101 -14.86 -5.02 4.39
N GLU A 102 -14.91 -4.57 3.16
CA GLU A 102 -16.13 -4.04 2.57
C GLU A 102 -16.44 -4.83 1.32
N ALA A 103 -17.30 -5.83 1.48
CA ALA A 103 -17.65 -6.73 0.38
C ALA A 103 -18.22 -5.95 -0.78
N GLY A 104 -17.78 -6.30 -1.97
CA GLY A 104 -18.29 -5.68 -3.19
C GLY A 104 -17.63 -4.37 -3.57
N LEU A 105 -16.68 -3.89 -2.78
CA LEU A 105 -15.94 -2.67 -3.08
C LEU A 105 -14.50 -2.98 -3.41
N ASN A 106 -13.89 -2.11 -4.18
CA ASN A 106 -12.45 -2.15 -4.43
C ASN A 106 -11.76 -1.03 -3.68
N VAL A 107 -10.47 -1.18 -3.45
CA VAL A 107 -9.63 -0.06 -3.03
C VAL A 107 -8.78 0.34 -4.21
N HIS A 108 -8.61 1.65 -4.37
CA HIS A 108 -7.75 2.23 -5.40
C HIS A 108 -6.67 2.99 -4.64
N ALA A 109 -5.47 2.45 -4.65
CA ALA A 109 -4.41 2.91 -3.76
C ALA A 109 -3.31 3.62 -4.52
N ASP A 110 -2.96 4.81 -4.05
CA ASP A 110 -1.70 5.43 -4.42
C ASP A 110 -0.68 4.94 -3.39
N LEU A 111 0.32 4.21 -3.84
CA LEU A 111 1.29 3.56 -2.96
C LEU A 111 2.61 4.32 -2.99
N PHE A 112 3.18 4.54 -1.81
CA PHE A 112 4.42 5.27 -1.66
C PHE A 112 5.43 4.48 -0.85
N LEU A 113 6.69 4.58 -1.23
CA LEU A 113 7.79 4.08 -0.42
C LEU A 113 8.08 5.10 0.67
N VAL A 114 8.15 4.64 1.91
CA VAL A 114 8.43 5.49 3.06
C VAL A 114 9.55 4.82 3.86
N GLU A 115 10.68 5.49 3.98
CA GLU A 115 11.77 5.01 4.80
C GLU A 115 11.69 5.70 6.15
N CYS A 116 11.68 4.94 7.22
CA CYS A 116 11.43 5.51 8.54
C CYS A 116 12.12 4.69 9.62
N ASP A 117 12.91 5.38 10.42
CA ASP A 117 13.60 4.75 11.55
C ASP A 117 13.04 5.22 12.89
N GLN A 118 11.93 5.95 12.87
CA GLN A 118 11.29 6.39 14.10
C GLN A 118 10.62 5.21 14.80
N SER A 119 10.48 5.31 16.10
CA SER A 119 9.68 4.35 16.84
C SER A 119 8.24 4.45 16.41
N VAL A 120 7.62 3.30 16.13
CA VAL A 120 6.21 3.25 15.76
C VAL A 120 5.42 2.64 16.90
N ARG A 121 4.21 3.15 17.09
CA ARG A 121 3.31 2.64 18.10
C ARG A 121 1.91 2.52 17.49
N PRO A 122 1.23 1.39 17.74
CA PRO A 122 -0.14 1.29 17.27
C PRO A 122 -1.02 2.30 18.01
N GLU A 123 -1.69 3.16 17.25
CA GLU A 123 -2.56 4.18 17.80
C GLU A 123 -3.86 4.18 17.02
N ALA A 124 -4.81 4.98 17.47
CA ALA A 124 -6.13 5.08 16.86
C ALA A 124 -6.76 3.68 16.75
N GLU A 125 -7.13 3.27 15.56
CA GLU A 125 -7.82 2.00 15.37
C GLU A 125 -6.87 0.82 15.17
N ILE A 126 -5.56 1.04 15.25
CA ILE A 126 -4.58 -0.04 15.02
C ILE A 126 -4.43 -0.86 16.29
N GLU A 127 -4.72 -2.15 16.17
CA GLU A 127 -4.63 -3.07 17.29
C GLU A 127 -3.25 -3.69 17.39
N GLU A 128 -2.61 -3.97 16.27
CA GLU A 128 -1.39 -4.76 16.24
C GLU A 128 -0.53 -4.34 15.06
N ILE A 129 0.79 -4.39 15.24
CA ILE A 129 1.73 -4.16 14.15
C ILE A 129 2.66 -5.36 14.02
N ALA A 130 3.20 -5.55 12.82
CA ALA A 130 4.14 -6.63 12.55
C ALA A 130 5.19 -6.15 11.55
N TRP A 131 6.46 -6.43 11.84
CA TRP A 131 7.55 -6.15 10.91
C TRP A 131 7.86 -7.43 10.13
N VAL A 132 7.87 -7.33 8.81
CA VAL A 132 7.98 -8.50 7.94
C VAL A 132 9.23 -8.37 7.08
N ALA A 133 10.07 -9.41 7.10
CA ALA A 133 11.27 -9.43 6.27
C ALA A 133 10.91 -9.70 4.81
N ALA A 134 11.74 -9.18 3.91
CA ALA A 134 11.55 -9.46 2.49
C ALA A 134 11.70 -10.95 2.22
N ASN A 135 10.92 -11.44 1.26
CA ASN A 135 10.94 -12.85 0.82
C ASN A 135 10.54 -13.84 1.90
N VAL A 136 9.85 -13.37 2.93
CA VAL A 136 9.27 -14.21 3.96
C VAL A 136 7.76 -14.05 3.89
N LEU A 137 7.05 -15.15 3.68
CA LEU A 137 5.59 -15.11 3.63
C LEU A 137 5.08 -15.16 5.07
N PRO A 138 4.32 -14.14 5.51
CA PRO A 138 3.77 -14.17 6.85
C PRO A 138 2.77 -15.31 7.03
N ASP A 139 2.62 -15.77 8.26
CA ASP A 139 1.70 -16.84 8.56
C ASP A 139 0.37 -16.32 9.11
N PHE A 140 0.04 -15.08 8.82
CA PHE A 140 -1.25 -14.49 9.19
C PHE A 140 -1.96 -13.98 7.94
N PRO A 141 -3.28 -13.77 8.02
CA PRO A 141 -4.05 -13.34 6.85
C PRO A 141 -3.61 -11.95 6.38
N LEU A 142 -3.65 -11.75 5.08
CA LEU A 142 -3.27 -10.50 4.44
C LEU A 142 -4.45 -9.94 3.67
N ALA A 143 -4.59 -8.61 3.69
CA ALA A 143 -5.53 -7.94 2.79
C ALA A 143 -5.11 -8.19 1.34
N PRO A 144 -6.08 -8.22 0.41
CA PRO A 144 -5.74 -8.51 -0.99
C PRO A 144 -4.67 -7.60 -1.58
N LEU A 145 -4.77 -6.30 -1.35
CA LEU A 145 -3.77 -5.35 -1.87
C LEU A 145 -2.38 -5.68 -1.34
N THR A 146 -2.31 -6.04 -0.05
CA THR A 146 -1.04 -6.34 0.61
C THR A 146 -0.38 -7.56 -0.01
N GLY A 147 -1.14 -8.64 -0.14
CA GLY A 147 -0.59 -9.91 -0.65
C GLY A 147 -0.28 -9.85 -2.12
N SER A 148 -1.12 -9.16 -2.90
CA SER A 148 -0.96 -9.14 -4.36
C SER A 148 0.05 -8.13 -4.86
N PHE A 149 0.23 -7.01 -4.15
CA PHE A 149 1.07 -5.93 -4.68
C PHE A 149 2.13 -5.44 -3.71
N VAL A 150 1.78 -5.21 -2.45
CA VAL A 150 2.71 -4.54 -1.54
C VAL A 150 3.90 -5.44 -1.20
N LEU A 151 3.64 -6.66 -0.78
CA LEU A 151 4.74 -7.57 -0.43
C LEU A 151 5.56 -7.98 -1.65
N PRO A 152 4.96 -8.24 -2.82
CA PRO A 152 5.80 -8.47 -4.01
C PRO A 152 6.69 -7.29 -4.37
N LEU A 153 6.20 -6.05 -4.22
CA LEU A 153 7.03 -4.88 -4.45
C LEU A 153 8.16 -4.81 -3.44
N HIS A 154 7.87 -5.09 -2.17
CA HIS A 154 8.87 -5.11 -1.13
C HIS A 154 9.99 -6.09 -1.47
N ASN A 155 9.62 -7.29 -1.93
CA ASN A 155 10.60 -8.29 -2.29
C ASN A 155 11.48 -7.83 -3.44
N ASN A 156 10.88 -7.16 -4.43
CA ASN A 156 11.64 -6.68 -5.59
C ASN A 156 12.61 -5.56 -5.21
N LEU A 157 12.19 -4.67 -4.33
CA LEU A 157 13.05 -3.58 -3.89
C LEU A 157 14.27 -4.11 -3.13
N ARG A 158 14.08 -5.16 -2.35
CA ARG A 158 15.19 -5.71 -1.58
C ARG A 158 16.17 -6.48 -2.43
N ARG A 159 15.79 -6.84 -3.65
CA ARG A 159 16.70 -7.50 -4.56
C ARG A 159 17.62 -6.52 -5.26
N GLY A 160 17.11 -5.33 -5.50
CA GLY A 160 17.87 -4.31 -6.18
C GLY A 160 18.88 -3.66 -5.29
#